data_eb53f85e42b5fc53ba74f8a363f4fbae
#
_entry.id   eb53f85e42b5fc53ba74f8a363f4fbae
#
_cell.length_a   1.000
_cell.length_b   1.000
_cell.length_c   1.000
_cell.angle_alpha   90.00
_cell.angle_beta   90.00
_cell.angle_gamma   90.00
#
_symmetry.space_group_name_H-M   'P 1'
#
loop_
_entity.id
_entity.type
_entity.pdbx_description
1 polymer ?
#
loop_
_entity_poly.entity_id
_entity_poly.type
_entity_poly.pdbx_seq_one_letter_code
_entity_poly.pdbx_strand_id
1 'polypeptide(L)' 'MELSRLIQHPEEMNKETLYDLRALLALYPYYQTARLLMLQNLYLLHDPGFD' A
#
# COMPACT_ATOMS: atom_id res chain seq x y z
N MET A 1 4.73 9.38 -5.46
CA MET A 1 4.57 8.85 -4.10
C MET A 1 5.93 8.50 -3.50
N GLU A 2 6.13 8.77 -2.25
CA GLU A 2 7.38 8.51 -1.56
C GLU A 2 7.25 7.24 -0.71
N LEU A 3 7.84 6.14 -1.16
CA LEU A 3 7.70 4.86 -0.47
C LEU A 3 8.38 4.86 0.89
N SER A 4 9.52 5.54 1.03
CA SER A 4 10.21 5.56 2.31
C SER A 4 9.36 6.22 3.39
N ARG A 5 8.54 7.19 3.02
CA ARG A 5 7.62 7.81 3.97
C ARG A 5 6.59 6.81 4.46
N LEU A 6 6.07 5.98 3.57
CA LEU A 6 5.09 4.96 3.96
C LEU A 6 5.72 3.91 4.87
N ILE A 7 6.99 3.58 4.63
CA ILE A 7 7.71 2.64 5.48
C ILE A 7 7.86 3.21 6.89
N GLN A 8 8.17 4.50 6.99
CA GLN A 8 8.38 5.17 8.29
C GLN A 8 7.07 5.50 8.99
N HIS A 9 6.00 5.73 8.21
CA HIS A 9 4.71 6.17 8.74
C HIS A 9 3.59 5.32 8.14
N PRO A 10 3.53 4.03 8.49
CA PRO A 10 2.48 3.16 7.93
C PRO A 10 1.08 3.61 8.31
N GLU A 11 0.95 4.37 9.41
CA GLU A 11 -0.35 4.89 9.82
C GLU A 11 -0.93 5.88 8.82
N GLU A 12 -0.11 6.39 7.89
CA GLU A 12 -0.58 7.33 6.87
C GLU A 12 -1.17 6.63 5.64
N MET A 13 -1.13 5.32 5.61
CA MET A 13 -1.70 4.56 4.49
C MET A 13 -3.23 4.71 4.49
N ASN A 14 -3.79 4.90 3.29
CA ASN A 14 -5.22 5.05 3.11
C ASN A 14 -5.60 4.53 1.73
N LYS A 15 -6.84 4.81 1.27
CA LYS A 15 -7.29 4.34 -0.04
C LYS A 15 -6.47 4.95 -1.17
N GLU A 16 -6.04 6.20 -1.03
CA GLU A 16 -5.22 6.85 -2.06
C GLU A 16 -3.87 6.16 -2.20
N THR A 17 -3.21 5.86 -1.07
CA THR A 17 -1.92 5.18 -1.15
C THR A 17 -2.07 3.78 -1.72
N LEU A 18 -3.19 3.10 -1.42
CA LEU A 18 -3.46 1.80 -2.02
C LEU A 18 -3.55 1.88 -3.53
N TYR A 19 -4.29 2.85 -4.06
CA TYR A 19 -4.40 3.02 -5.50
C TYR A 19 -3.06 3.38 -6.12
N ASP A 20 -2.28 4.22 -5.45
CA ASP A 20 -0.95 4.58 -5.94
C ASP A 20 -0.04 3.36 -6.01
N LEU A 21 -0.07 2.51 -4.97
CA LEU A 21 0.74 1.30 -4.96
C LEU A 21 0.31 0.33 -6.04
N ARG A 22 -0.99 0.22 -6.29
CA ARG A 22 -1.49 -0.65 -7.36
C ARG A 22 -1.04 -0.14 -8.73
N ALA A 23 -1.09 1.18 -8.94
CA ALA A 23 -0.62 1.76 -10.19
C ALA A 23 0.88 1.53 -10.38
N LEU A 24 1.64 1.67 -9.30
CA LEU A 24 3.08 1.43 -9.34
C LEU A 24 3.38 -0.02 -9.70
N LEU A 25 2.64 -0.96 -9.13
CA LEU A 25 2.82 -2.38 -9.44
C LEU A 25 2.36 -2.73 -10.85
N ALA A 26 1.43 -1.98 -11.41
CA ALA A 26 1.04 -2.17 -12.81
C ALA A 26 2.20 -1.81 -13.74
N LEU A 27 3.01 -0.81 -13.37
CA LEU A 27 4.18 -0.42 -14.13
C LEU A 27 5.39 -1.31 -13.83
N TYR A 28 5.54 -1.72 -12.59
CA TYR A 28 6.70 -2.48 -12.12
C TYR A 28 6.22 -3.71 -11.34
N PRO A 29 5.76 -4.76 -12.04
CA PRO A 29 5.10 -5.90 -11.37
C PRO A 29 5.99 -6.68 -10.41
N TYR A 30 7.32 -6.54 -10.53
CA TYR A 30 8.24 -7.24 -9.64
C TYR A 30 8.83 -6.35 -8.57
N TYR A 31 8.24 -5.19 -8.35
CA TYR A 31 8.70 -4.26 -7.32
C TYR A 31 8.26 -4.78 -5.96
N GLN A 32 9.16 -5.51 -5.31
CA GLN A 32 8.85 -6.23 -4.07
C GLN A 32 8.40 -5.29 -2.95
N THR A 33 9.12 -4.18 -2.74
CA THR A 33 8.79 -3.25 -1.67
C THR A 33 7.37 -2.69 -1.83
N ALA A 34 7.00 -2.32 -3.06
CA ALA A 34 5.66 -1.80 -3.32
C ALA A 34 4.60 -2.86 -3.05
N ARG A 35 4.89 -4.13 -3.38
CA ARG A 35 3.96 -5.22 -3.14
C ARG A 35 3.74 -5.43 -1.64
N LEU A 36 4.80 -5.42 -0.87
CA LEU A 36 4.69 -5.59 0.58
C LEU A 36 3.91 -4.43 1.22
N LEU A 37 4.18 -3.21 0.76
CA LEU A 37 3.45 -2.04 1.25
C LEU A 37 1.98 -2.11 0.86
N MET A 38 1.67 -2.60 -0.34
CA MET A 38 0.28 -2.76 -0.76
C MET A 38 -0.46 -3.75 0.13
N LEU A 39 0.18 -4.86 0.47
CA LEU A 39 -0.43 -5.85 1.36
C LEU A 39 -0.67 -5.26 2.74
N GLN A 40 0.30 -4.49 3.25
CA GLN A 40 0.14 -3.81 4.52
C GLN A 40 -0.99 -2.79 4.47
N ASN A 41 -1.09 -2.06 3.37
CA ASN A 41 -2.14 -1.07 3.17
C ASN A 41 -3.52 -1.74 3.18
N LEU A 42 -3.65 -2.88 2.51
CA LEU A 42 -4.90 -3.64 2.51
C LEU A 42 -5.26 -4.08 3.92
N TYR A 43 -4.27 -4.55 4.68
CA TYR A 43 -4.50 -4.97 6.05
C TYR A 43 -4.99 -3.81 6.91
N LEU A 44 -4.38 -2.64 6.77
CA LEU A 44 -4.75 -1.47 7.56
C LEU A 44 -6.14 -0.96 7.23
N LEU A 45 -6.60 -1.16 6.00
CA LEU A 45 -7.96 -0.79 5.59
C LEU A 45 -8.97 -1.86 5.93
N HIS A 46 -8.51 -3.00 6.47
CA HIS A 46 -9.38 -4.11 6.80
C HIS A 46 -10.33 -3.71 7.92
N ASP A 47 -11.63 -3.92 7.68
CA ASP A 47 -12.69 -3.59 8.61
C ASP A 47 -13.33 -4.90 9.07
N PRO A 48 -13.53 -5.12 10.37
CA PRO A 48 -14.18 -6.35 10.82
C PRO A 48 -15.51 -6.64 10.11
N GLY A 49 -16.21 -5.59 9.70
CA GLY A 49 -17.44 -5.76 8.94
C GLY A 49 -17.22 -6.07 7.47
N PHE A 50 -16.00 -5.90 7.00
CA PHE A 50 -15.63 -6.15 5.61
C PHE A 50 -15.53 -7.63 5.31
N ASP A 51 -15.14 -8.38 6.28
CA ASP A 51 -15.06 -9.83 6.13
C ASP A 51 -16.45 -10.43 6.01
#